data_7351872c852752fb431941797c3b0586
#
_entry.id   7351872c852752fb431941797c3b0586
#
_cell.length_a   1.000
_cell.length_b   1.000
_cell.length_c   1.000
_cell.angle_alpha   90.00
_cell.angle_beta   90.00
_cell.angle_gamma   90.00
#
_symmetry.space_group_name_H-M   'P 1'
#
loop_
_entity.id
_entity.type
_entity.pdbx_description
1 polymer ?
#
loop_
_entity_poly.entity_id
_entity_poly.type
_entity_poly.pdbx_seq_one_letter_code
_entity_poly.pdbx_strand_id
1 'polypeptide(L)'
;MKTEEELIWESYNKSLITERDEGISHGCLMIYLDGSSAEEIKQYCQETFNPEVLAEFGIEDDPHITCQYGFKDDVSIEDINEFINKVVQKPISIELGEISRFDSDDYDVIKVDINSPDLHELSDKIRDYFGDSLNITYPNYHPHMTLAYVQKGSLPHIDGDNMFKGKNHTFTEFVYSDSSDNKYDIKKA
;
A
#
# COMPACT_ATOMS: atom_id res chain seq x y z
N MET A 1 21.16 10.61 11.71
CA MET A 1 20.57 9.62 12.65
C MET A 1 19.20 9.36 12.08
N LYS A 2 18.90 8.13 11.69
CA LYS A 2 17.62 7.76 11.09
C LYS A 2 16.53 7.94 12.15
N THR A 3 15.35 8.38 11.71
CA THR A 3 14.17 8.46 12.59
C THR A 3 13.68 7.05 12.92
N GLU A 4 12.87 6.91 13.96
CA GLU A 4 12.24 5.63 14.32
C GLU A 4 11.37 5.11 13.17
N GLU A 5 10.71 6.01 12.43
CA GLU A 5 9.92 5.71 11.24
C GLU A 5 10.77 5.18 10.09
N GLU A 6 11.95 5.78 9.84
CA GLU A 6 12.90 5.29 8.82
C GLU A 6 13.45 3.90 9.16
N LEU A 7 13.71 3.61 10.44
CA LEU A 7 14.17 2.30 10.89
C LEU A 7 13.09 1.23 10.79
N ILE A 8 11.86 1.58 11.11
CA ILE A 8 10.69 0.71 10.97
C ILE A 8 10.49 0.38 9.50
N TRP A 9 10.59 1.37 8.63
CA TRP A 9 10.42 1.20 7.20
C TRP A 9 11.54 0.37 6.54
N GLU A 10 12.78 0.55 6.95
CA GLU A 10 13.89 -0.31 6.49
C GLU A 10 13.68 -1.78 6.88
N SER A 11 13.21 -1.99 8.11
CA SER A 11 12.82 -3.33 8.56
C SER A 11 11.73 -3.93 7.67
N TYR A 12 10.77 -3.12 7.19
CA TYR A 12 9.67 -3.51 6.31
C TYR A 12 10.15 -3.94 4.93
N ASN A 13 10.83 -3.09 4.23
CA ASN A 13 11.34 -3.42 2.91
C ASN A 13 12.24 -4.65 2.95
N LYS A 14 13.09 -4.74 3.96
CA LYS A 14 13.96 -5.89 4.14
C LYS A 14 13.17 -7.18 4.37
N SER A 15 12.07 -7.12 5.12
CA SER A 15 11.18 -8.25 5.34
C SER A 15 10.41 -8.63 4.08
N LEU A 16 9.81 -7.67 3.34
CA LEU A 16 9.13 -7.93 2.07
C LEU A 16 10.05 -8.54 1.00
N ILE A 17 11.29 -8.04 0.92
CA ILE A 17 12.29 -8.58 0.00
C ILE A 17 12.69 -9.99 0.45
N THR A 18 12.96 -10.18 1.75
CA THR A 18 13.35 -11.49 2.28
C THR A 18 12.21 -12.50 2.14
N GLU A 19 10.96 -12.11 2.38
CA GLU A 19 9.79 -12.98 2.20
C GLU A 19 9.58 -13.35 0.73
N ARG A 20 9.79 -12.42 -0.22
CA ARG A 20 9.76 -12.71 -1.66
C ARG A 20 10.92 -13.62 -2.09
N ASP A 21 12.12 -13.41 -1.57
CA ASP A 21 13.30 -14.23 -1.84
C ASP A 21 13.17 -15.64 -1.23
N GLU A 22 12.48 -15.76 -0.08
CA GLU A 22 12.20 -17.06 0.56
C GLU A 22 10.95 -17.75 -0.02
N GLY A 23 10.23 -17.11 -0.96
CA GLY A 23 9.01 -17.65 -1.57
C GLY A 23 7.81 -17.68 -0.62
N ILE A 24 7.88 -16.92 0.48
CA ILE A 24 6.77 -16.75 1.42
C ILE A 24 5.97 -15.53 0.99
N SER A 25 4.83 -15.76 0.37
CA SER A 25 3.86 -14.71 0.08
C SER A 25 2.72 -14.77 1.09
N HIS A 26 2.19 -13.61 1.44
CA HIS A 26 1.02 -13.49 2.34
C HIS A 26 -0.09 -12.77 1.61
N GLY A 27 -1.33 -12.99 2.05
CA GLY A 27 -2.48 -12.28 1.51
C GLY A 27 -2.44 -10.79 1.83
N CYS A 28 -3.05 -9.99 0.95
CA CYS A 28 -3.10 -8.54 1.02
C CYS A 28 -4.52 -8.02 0.71
N LEU A 29 -5.06 -7.16 1.57
CA LEU A 29 -6.31 -6.44 1.33
C LEU A 29 -6.00 -5.02 0.87
N MET A 30 -6.56 -4.62 -0.27
CA MET A 30 -6.23 -3.38 -0.96
C MET A 30 -7.48 -2.64 -1.44
N ILE A 31 -7.32 -1.34 -1.71
CA ILE A 31 -8.26 -0.50 -2.46
C ILE A 31 -7.53 0.13 -3.65
N TYR A 32 -8.27 0.34 -4.73
CA TYR A 32 -7.76 0.94 -5.97
C TYR A 32 -8.52 2.24 -6.25
N LEU A 33 -7.81 3.24 -6.76
CA LEU A 33 -8.47 4.46 -7.24
C LEU A 33 -9.39 4.16 -8.43
N ASP A 34 -10.41 4.99 -8.62
CA ASP A 34 -11.27 4.92 -9.80
C ASP A 34 -10.49 5.20 -11.10
N GLY A 35 -11.10 4.84 -12.25
CA GLY A 35 -10.42 4.86 -13.53
C GLY A 35 -9.78 6.19 -13.89
N SER A 36 -10.44 7.34 -13.64
CA SER A 36 -9.90 8.66 -14.01
C SER A 36 -8.72 9.07 -13.11
N SER A 37 -8.82 8.80 -11.82
CA SER A 37 -7.76 9.12 -10.87
C SER A 37 -6.56 8.19 -11.03
N ALA A 38 -6.80 6.91 -11.30
CA ALA A 38 -5.74 5.95 -11.62
C ALA A 38 -4.97 6.35 -12.89
N GLU A 39 -5.68 6.77 -13.95
CA GLU A 39 -5.04 7.24 -15.19
C GLU A 39 -4.18 8.49 -14.98
N GLU A 40 -4.65 9.45 -14.18
CA GLU A 40 -3.87 10.64 -13.84
C GLU A 40 -2.55 10.29 -13.14
N ILE A 41 -2.60 9.35 -12.19
CA ILE A 41 -1.41 8.88 -11.49
C ILE A 41 -0.46 8.13 -12.42
N LYS A 42 -0.98 7.24 -13.25
CA LYS A 42 -0.18 6.52 -14.24
C LYS A 42 0.50 7.48 -15.23
N GLN A 43 -0.22 8.50 -15.71
CA GLN A 43 0.34 9.53 -16.57
C GLN A 43 1.46 10.31 -15.87
N TYR A 44 1.23 10.74 -14.62
CA TYR A 44 2.27 11.41 -13.83
C TYR A 44 3.52 10.54 -13.68
N CYS A 45 3.36 9.26 -13.37
CA CYS A 45 4.48 8.33 -13.25
C CYS A 45 5.27 8.22 -14.56
N GLN A 46 4.59 8.09 -15.70
CA GLN A 46 5.22 7.98 -17.02
C GLN A 46 5.97 9.26 -17.42
N GLU A 47 5.45 10.43 -17.05
CA GLU A 47 6.07 11.73 -17.36
C GLU A 47 7.23 12.07 -16.42
N THR A 48 7.19 11.59 -15.18
CA THR A 48 8.14 11.95 -14.11
C THR A 48 9.30 10.97 -14.01
N PHE A 49 9.05 9.67 -14.14
CA PHE A 49 10.05 8.64 -13.92
C PHE A 49 10.71 8.18 -15.23
N ASN A 50 11.86 8.78 -15.53
CA ASN A 50 12.69 8.33 -16.66
C ASN A 50 13.24 6.92 -16.37
N PRO A 51 13.29 6.00 -17.34
CA PRO A 51 13.88 4.67 -17.18
C PRO A 51 15.29 4.65 -16.59
N GLU A 52 16.08 5.71 -16.76
CA GLU A 52 17.43 5.82 -16.23
C GLU A 52 17.49 5.96 -14.69
N VAL A 53 16.39 6.41 -14.06
CA VAL A 53 16.33 6.56 -12.59
C VAL A 53 15.60 5.41 -11.92
N LEU A 54 14.97 4.52 -12.68
CA LEU A 54 14.23 3.40 -12.14
C LEU A 54 15.15 2.32 -11.58
N ALA A 55 14.75 1.72 -10.47
CA ALA A 55 15.32 0.48 -9.94
C ALA A 55 14.66 -0.74 -10.62
N GLU A 56 15.04 -1.94 -10.20
CA GLU A 56 14.59 -3.21 -10.81
C GLU A 56 13.06 -3.35 -10.89
N PHE A 57 12.34 -2.89 -9.87
CA PHE A 57 10.87 -3.01 -9.80
C PHE A 57 10.13 -1.96 -10.63
N GLY A 58 10.79 -0.88 -11.06
CA GLY A 58 10.24 0.10 -11.99
C GLY A 58 9.10 0.95 -11.44
N ILE A 59 8.20 1.38 -12.33
CA ILE A 59 6.95 2.09 -12.00
C ILE A 59 5.94 1.05 -11.51
N GLU A 60 5.12 1.42 -10.51
CA GLU A 60 4.01 0.59 -10.06
C GLU A 60 2.91 0.56 -11.13
N ASP A 61 2.70 -0.60 -11.75
CA ASP A 61 1.76 -0.76 -12.88
C ASP A 61 0.29 -0.62 -12.44
N ASP A 62 0.00 -0.95 -11.18
CA ASP A 62 -1.35 -0.99 -10.65
C ASP A 62 -1.42 -0.31 -9.26
N PRO A 63 -1.30 1.05 -9.23
CA PRO A 63 -1.23 1.82 -8.01
C PRO A 63 -2.42 1.56 -7.08
N HIS A 64 -2.14 1.10 -5.88
CA HIS A 64 -3.13 0.71 -4.89
C HIS A 64 -2.74 1.21 -3.49
N ILE A 65 -3.70 1.17 -2.58
CA ILE A 65 -3.47 1.46 -1.17
C ILE A 65 -3.69 0.18 -0.38
N THR A 66 -2.67 -0.31 0.30
CA THR A 66 -2.77 -1.49 1.15
C THR A 66 -3.53 -1.16 2.43
N CYS A 67 -4.65 -1.83 2.67
CA CYS A 67 -5.39 -1.77 3.93
C CYS A 67 -4.74 -2.64 5.01
N GLN A 68 -4.31 -3.82 4.64
CA GLN A 68 -3.55 -4.75 5.49
C GLN A 68 -2.85 -5.79 4.61
N TYR A 69 -1.57 -6.01 4.90
CA TYR A 69 -0.76 -7.12 4.40
C TYR A 69 -0.53 -8.14 5.52
N GLY A 70 -0.20 -9.37 5.16
CA GLY A 70 0.24 -10.38 6.10
C GLY A 70 -0.81 -11.44 6.44
N PHE A 71 -1.90 -11.56 5.67
CA PHE A 71 -2.86 -12.65 5.88
C PHE A 71 -2.22 -14.00 5.57
N LYS A 72 -2.27 -14.92 6.53
CA LYS A 72 -1.78 -16.30 6.37
C LYS A 72 -2.76 -17.14 5.55
N ASP A 73 -2.30 -18.30 5.10
CA ASP A 73 -3.08 -19.22 4.25
C ASP A 73 -4.33 -19.82 4.93
N ASP A 74 -4.45 -19.67 6.26
CA ASP A 74 -5.64 -20.08 7.01
C ASP A 74 -6.79 -19.08 6.90
N VAL A 75 -6.58 -17.89 6.31
CA VAL A 75 -7.62 -16.89 6.05
C VAL A 75 -8.20 -17.09 4.66
N SER A 76 -9.47 -17.46 4.61
CA SER A 76 -10.20 -17.66 3.35
C SER A 76 -10.78 -16.33 2.82
N ILE A 77 -11.14 -16.32 1.51
CA ILE A 77 -11.85 -15.19 0.91
C ILE A 77 -13.22 -14.99 1.57
N GLU A 78 -13.86 -16.05 2.02
CA GLU A 78 -15.15 -16.01 2.73
C GLU A 78 -15.00 -15.27 4.06
N ASP A 79 -13.90 -15.50 4.80
CA ASP A 79 -13.61 -14.78 6.06
C ASP A 79 -13.41 -13.29 5.82
N ILE A 80 -12.69 -12.91 4.76
CA ILE A 80 -12.51 -11.52 4.36
C ILE A 80 -13.85 -10.87 3.99
N ASN A 81 -14.69 -11.54 3.19
CA ASN A 81 -16.00 -11.05 2.81
C ASN A 81 -16.90 -10.85 4.02
N GLU A 82 -16.96 -11.83 4.93
CA GLU A 82 -17.75 -11.74 6.16
C GLU A 82 -17.29 -10.57 7.03
N PHE A 83 -15.98 -10.44 7.23
CA PHE A 83 -15.38 -9.36 7.99
C PHE A 83 -15.74 -7.99 7.39
N ILE A 84 -15.50 -7.76 6.09
CA ILE A 84 -15.76 -6.48 5.44
C ILE A 84 -17.25 -6.11 5.53
N ASN A 85 -18.16 -7.06 5.28
CA ASN A 85 -19.60 -6.81 5.38
C ASN A 85 -20.03 -6.46 6.81
N LYS A 86 -19.41 -7.02 7.81
CA LYS A 86 -19.70 -6.76 9.22
C LYS A 86 -19.13 -5.43 9.71
N VAL A 87 -17.93 -5.06 9.27
CA VAL A 87 -17.14 -3.99 9.88
C VAL A 87 -17.22 -2.68 9.11
N VAL A 88 -17.25 -2.72 7.78
CA VAL A 88 -17.30 -1.54 6.93
C VAL A 88 -18.75 -1.09 6.77
N GLN A 89 -19.21 -0.17 7.62
CA GLN A 89 -20.61 0.31 7.61
C GLN A 89 -20.83 1.55 6.73
N LYS A 90 -19.77 2.23 6.33
CA LYS A 90 -19.77 3.44 5.47
C LYS A 90 -18.61 3.34 4.46
N PRO A 91 -18.65 4.10 3.35
CA PRO A 91 -17.51 4.20 2.47
C PRO A 91 -16.25 4.63 3.22
N ILE A 92 -15.11 4.06 2.86
CA ILE A 92 -13.79 4.48 3.37
C ILE A 92 -13.40 5.77 2.67
N SER A 93 -13.09 6.80 3.43
CA SER A 93 -12.68 8.11 2.90
C SER A 93 -11.18 8.29 3.05
N ILE A 94 -10.54 8.79 2.00
CA ILE A 94 -9.13 9.14 2.00
C ILE A 94 -8.91 10.53 1.42
N GLU A 95 -7.80 11.16 1.82
CA GLU A 95 -7.25 12.33 1.16
C GLU A 95 -5.82 12.01 0.72
N LEU A 96 -5.48 12.29 -0.55
CA LEU A 96 -4.12 12.17 -1.04
C LEU A 96 -3.26 13.29 -0.44
N GLY A 97 -2.10 12.92 0.09
CA GLY A 97 -1.12 13.80 0.68
C GLY A 97 -0.03 14.24 -0.30
N GLU A 98 1.13 14.54 0.23
CA GLU A 98 2.33 14.88 -0.53
C GLU A 98 2.96 13.63 -1.13
N ILE A 99 3.75 13.81 -2.18
CA ILE A 99 4.67 12.80 -2.66
C ILE A 99 5.87 12.80 -1.73
N SER A 100 6.25 11.64 -1.27
CA SER A 100 7.37 11.44 -0.35
C SER A 100 8.11 10.16 -0.71
N ARG A 101 9.17 9.84 0.01
CA ARG A 101 9.92 8.62 -0.23
C ARG A 101 10.07 7.78 1.02
N PHE A 102 10.29 6.52 0.79
CA PHE A 102 10.91 5.65 1.76
C PHE A 102 12.33 5.34 1.29
N ASP A 103 13.30 5.64 2.13
CA ASP A 103 14.70 5.29 1.89
C ASP A 103 14.93 3.82 2.25
N SER A 104 15.50 3.03 1.35
CA SER A 104 16.00 1.70 1.68
C SER A 104 17.51 1.60 1.40
N ASP A 105 18.12 0.45 1.68
CA ASP A 105 19.56 0.29 1.46
C ASP A 105 19.92 0.23 -0.03
N ASP A 106 19.05 -0.35 -0.86
CA ASP A 106 19.33 -0.66 -2.27
C ASP A 106 18.62 0.29 -3.26
N TYR A 107 17.46 0.80 -2.90
CA TYR A 107 16.63 1.69 -3.74
C TYR A 107 15.74 2.59 -2.86
N ASP A 108 15.12 3.59 -3.47
CA ASP A 108 14.10 4.41 -2.82
C ASP A 108 12.72 4.09 -3.39
N VAL A 109 11.69 4.18 -2.55
CA VAL A 109 10.29 4.01 -2.98
C VAL A 109 9.61 5.36 -2.98
N ILE A 110 9.20 5.83 -4.14
CA ILE A 110 8.42 7.06 -4.28
C ILE A 110 6.95 6.73 -4.11
N LYS A 111 6.27 7.46 -3.25
CA LYS A 111 4.88 7.21 -2.85
C LYS A 111 4.09 8.48 -2.64
N VAL A 112 2.78 8.37 -2.67
CA VAL A 112 1.83 9.38 -2.16
C VAL A 112 1.43 9.00 -0.75
N ASP A 113 1.58 9.93 0.19
CA ASP A 113 1.05 9.76 1.55
C ASP A 113 -0.47 9.80 1.54
N ILE A 114 -1.10 9.00 2.39
CA ILE A 114 -2.56 8.93 2.47
C ILE A 114 -3.03 9.35 3.86
N ASN A 115 -3.89 10.36 3.91
CA ASN A 115 -4.55 10.81 5.12
C ASN A 115 -5.92 10.14 5.21
N SER A 116 -6.09 9.21 6.14
CA SER A 116 -7.35 8.49 6.31
C SER A 116 -7.52 7.90 7.71
N PRO A 117 -8.27 8.57 8.59
CA PRO A 117 -8.68 7.94 9.86
C PRO A 117 -9.45 6.64 9.66
N ASP A 118 -10.24 6.54 8.58
CA ASP A 118 -11.02 5.33 8.27
C ASP A 118 -10.13 4.12 7.96
N LEU A 119 -8.99 4.31 7.26
CA LEU A 119 -8.04 3.23 6.99
C LEU A 119 -7.30 2.80 8.26
N HIS A 120 -6.93 3.72 9.14
CA HIS A 120 -6.35 3.38 10.44
C HIS A 120 -7.33 2.55 11.27
N GLU A 121 -8.59 2.99 11.39
CA GLU A 121 -9.63 2.25 12.09
C GLU A 121 -9.87 0.86 11.47
N LEU A 122 -9.85 0.76 10.13
CA LEU A 122 -10.01 -0.52 9.43
C LEU A 122 -8.84 -1.46 9.72
N SER A 123 -7.59 -0.97 9.64
CA SER A 123 -6.40 -1.75 9.95
C SER A 123 -6.42 -2.29 11.39
N ASP A 124 -6.78 -1.45 12.37
CA ASP A 124 -6.89 -1.86 13.77
C ASP A 124 -7.94 -2.97 13.93
N LYS A 125 -9.13 -2.82 13.32
CA LYS A 125 -10.19 -3.83 13.35
C LYS A 125 -9.79 -5.14 12.68
N ILE A 126 -9.02 -5.09 11.58
CA ILE A 126 -8.48 -6.27 10.91
C ILE A 126 -7.54 -7.01 11.86
N ARG A 127 -6.62 -6.29 12.50
CA ARG A 127 -5.66 -6.86 13.45
C ARG A 127 -6.34 -7.50 14.65
N ASP A 128 -7.36 -6.83 15.20
CA ASP A 128 -8.14 -7.36 16.32
C ASP A 128 -8.95 -8.60 15.94
N TYR A 129 -9.49 -8.66 14.72
CA TYR A 129 -10.35 -9.75 14.28
C TYR A 129 -9.56 -11.00 13.87
N PHE A 130 -8.50 -10.82 13.07
CA PHE A 130 -7.72 -11.93 12.52
C PHE A 130 -6.57 -12.37 13.43
N GLY A 131 -6.10 -11.53 14.34
CA GLY A 131 -5.13 -11.86 15.38
C GLY A 131 -3.94 -12.69 14.88
N ASP A 132 -3.81 -13.92 15.36
CA ASP A 132 -2.71 -14.83 15.05
C ASP A 132 -2.70 -15.31 13.59
N SER A 133 -3.78 -15.11 12.82
CA SER A 133 -3.85 -15.38 11.38
C SER A 133 -3.21 -14.27 10.53
N LEU A 134 -2.63 -13.25 11.18
CA LEU A 134 -1.81 -12.22 10.53
C LEU A 134 -0.34 -12.39 10.89
N ASN A 135 0.52 -12.19 9.90
CA ASN A 135 1.94 -11.93 10.09
C ASN A 135 2.15 -10.40 10.08
N ILE A 136 2.09 -9.78 11.27
CA ILE A 136 2.24 -8.33 11.40
C ILE A 136 3.72 -8.00 11.49
N THR A 137 4.29 -7.59 10.37
CA THR A 137 5.70 -7.17 10.29
C THR A 137 5.88 -5.75 10.85
N TYR A 138 4.79 -4.92 10.87
CA TYR A 138 4.82 -3.52 11.31
C TYR A 138 3.82 -3.24 12.41
N PRO A 139 4.28 -2.70 13.52
CA PRO A 139 3.40 -2.24 14.58
C PRO A 139 2.58 -1.02 14.13
N ASN A 140 3.17 -0.11 13.37
CA ASN A 140 2.52 1.13 12.95
C ASN A 140 2.06 1.04 11.48
N TYR A 141 0.80 1.30 11.25
CA TYR A 141 0.22 1.35 9.92
C TYR A 141 0.39 2.75 9.31
N HIS A 142 1.05 2.82 8.15
CA HIS A 142 1.25 4.05 7.38
C HIS A 142 0.63 3.90 5.99
N PRO A 143 -0.64 4.34 5.80
CA PRO A 143 -1.29 4.21 4.51
C PRO A 143 -0.58 5.07 3.47
N HIS A 144 -0.28 4.45 2.34
CA HIS A 144 0.40 5.09 1.22
C HIS A 144 0.04 4.38 -0.09
N MET A 145 0.37 5.02 -1.20
CA MET A 145 0.27 4.45 -2.53
C MET A 145 1.64 4.56 -3.21
N THR A 146 2.22 3.44 -3.54
CA THR A 146 3.50 3.39 -4.26
C THR A 146 3.32 3.91 -5.69
N LEU A 147 4.27 4.71 -6.16
CA LEU A 147 4.33 5.22 -7.52
C LEU A 147 5.44 4.54 -8.33
N ALA A 148 6.64 4.45 -7.75
CA ALA A 148 7.80 3.87 -8.42
C ALA A 148 8.88 3.46 -7.42
N TYR A 149 9.71 2.52 -7.85
CA TYR A 149 10.96 2.14 -7.22
C TYR A 149 12.09 2.76 -8.04
N VAL A 150 12.92 3.59 -7.40
CA VAL A 150 13.97 4.37 -8.06
C VAL A 150 15.33 4.08 -7.47
N GLN A 151 16.39 4.31 -8.25
CA GLN A 151 17.76 4.17 -7.77
C GLN A 151 17.98 5.08 -6.56
N LYS A 152 18.69 4.56 -5.56
CA LYS A 152 18.93 5.26 -4.31
C LYS A 152 19.47 6.66 -4.51
N GLY A 153 18.85 7.64 -3.84
CA GLY A 153 19.22 9.05 -3.88
C GLY A 153 18.88 9.77 -5.18
N SER A 154 18.19 9.09 -6.13
CA SER A 154 17.71 9.78 -7.32
C SER A 154 16.47 10.64 -7.01
N LEU A 155 16.20 11.65 -7.87
CA LEU A 155 15.05 12.55 -7.78
C LEU A 155 14.90 13.25 -6.40
N PRO A 156 15.95 13.89 -5.85
CA PRO A 156 15.88 14.48 -4.51
C PRO A 156 14.87 15.63 -4.37
N HIS A 157 14.37 16.15 -5.48
CA HIS A 157 13.40 17.26 -5.54
C HIS A 157 11.94 16.81 -5.54
N ILE A 158 11.68 15.49 -5.58
CA ILE A 158 10.31 14.97 -5.65
C ILE A 158 9.60 15.01 -4.27
N ASP A 159 10.39 14.99 -3.20
CA ASP A 159 9.84 15.02 -1.85
C ASP A 159 9.15 16.34 -1.56
N GLY A 160 7.91 16.27 -1.09
CA GLY A 160 7.07 17.43 -0.83
C GLY A 160 6.33 17.93 -2.08
N ASP A 161 6.40 17.22 -3.22
CA ASP A 161 5.54 17.55 -4.37
C ASP A 161 4.06 17.38 -3.98
N ASN A 162 3.28 18.41 -4.29
CA ASN A 162 1.88 18.51 -3.89
C ASN A 162 0.90 18.22 -5.04
N MET A 163 1.32 17.56 -6.11
CA MET A 163 0.52 17.33 -7.31
C MET A 163 -0.84 16.70 -7.03
N PHE A 164 -0.90 15.80 -6.05
CA PHE A 164 -2.13 15.09 -5.70
C PHE A 164 -2.77 15.57 -4.40
N LYS A 165 -2.07 16.40 -3.61
CA LYS A 165 -2.48 16.82 -2.27
C LYS A 165 -3.87 17.44 -2.23
N GLY A 166 -4.68 16.97 -1.27
CA GLY A 166 -6.04 17.46 -1.04
C GLY A 166 -7.10 16.81 -1.94
N LYS A 167 -6.73 15.92 -2.87
CA LYS A 167 -7.73 15.14 -3.62
C LYS A 167 -8.36 14.10 -2.71
N ASN A 168 -9.70 14.05 -2.70
CA ASN A 168 -10.47 13.18 -1.83
C ASN A 168 -11.12 12.07 -2.64
N HIS A 169 -11.09 10.86 -2.10
CA HIS A 169 -11.72 9.67 -2.68
C HIS A 169 -12.49 8.88 -1.63
N THR A 170 -13.48 8.11 -2.08
CA THR A 170 -14.26 7.21 -1.22
C THR A 170 -14.38 5.84 -1.86
N PHE A 171 -14.29 4.79 -1.04
CA PHE A 171 -14.27 3.40 -1.50
C PHE A 171 -15.31 2.56 -0.79
N THR A 172 -15.95 1.69 -1.55
CA THR A 172 -16.89 0.65 -1.06
C THR A 172 -16.47 -0.75 -1.51
N GLU A 173 -15.53 -0.83 -2.42
CA GLU A 173 -15.02 -2.07 -2.99
C GLU A 173 -13.56 -2.26 -2.57
N PHE A 174 -13.20 -3.51 -2.29
CA PHE A 174 -11.85 -3.91 -1.90
C PHE A 174 -11.40 -5.02 -2.83
N VAL A 175 -10.09 -5.22 -2.91
CA VAL A 175 -9.50 -6.37 -3.59
C VAL A 175 -8.67 -7.13 -2.57
N TYR A 176 -8.87 -8.43 -2.48
CA TYR A 176 -8.02 -9.32 -1.72
C TYR A 176 -7.14 -10.12 -2.68
N SER A 177 -5.83 -10.06 -2.47
CA SER A 177 -4.87 -10.95 -3.12
C SER A 177 -4.46 -12.03 -2.13
N ASP A 178 -4.56 -13.30 -2.52
CA ASP A 178 -4.08 -14.41 -1.69
C ASP A 178 -2.54 -14.58 -1.79
N SER A 179 -1.99 -15.53 -1.06
CA SER A 179 -0.55 -15.83 -1.07
C SER A 179 -0.01 -16.33 -2.42
N SER A 180 -0.90 -16.67 -3.35
CA SER A 180 -0.59 -17.09 -4.72
C SER A 180 -0.83 -15.98 -5.76
N ASP A 181 -1.04 -14.74 -5.30
CA ASP A 181 -1.35 -13.56 -6.13
C ASP A 181 -2.69 -13.66 -6.90
N ASN A 182 -3.60 -14.53 -6.51
CA ASN A 182 -4.94 -14.51 -7.07
C ASN A 182 -5.73 -13.35 -6.47
N LYS A 183 -6.29 -12.49 -7.31
CA LYS A 183 -7.07 -11.31 -6.90
C LYS A 183 -8.56 -11.60 -6.91
N TYR A 184 -9.24 -11.18 -5.85
CA TYR A 184 -10.68 -11.37 -5.63
C TYR A 184 -11.33 -10.04 -5.26
N ASP A 185 -12.40 -9.68 -5.99
CA ASP A 185 -13.21 -8.52 -5.65
C ASP A 185 -14.03 -8.79 -4.39
N ILE A 186 -13.87 -7.96 -3.39
CA ILE A 186 -14.62 -7.97 -2.15
C ILE A 186 -15.64 -6.84 -2.21
N LYS A 187 -16.92 -7.20 -2.42
CA LYS A 187 -18.00 -6.24 -2.55
C LYS A 187 -18.87 -6.26 -1.31
N LYS A 188 -19.19 -5.07 -0.84
CA LYS A 188 -20.16 -4.93 0.22
C LYS A 188 -21.56 -5.34 -0.29
N ALA A 189 -22.20 -6.25 0.44
CA ALA A 189 -23.57 -6.70 0.16
C ALA A 189 -24.62 -5.62 0.49
#